data_120a84a01988318d4305dd03fe2edc71
#
_entry.id   120a84a01988318d4305dd03fe2edc71
#
_cell.length_a   1.000
_cell.length_b   1.000
_cell.length_c   1.000
_cell.angle_alpha   90.00
_cell.angle_beta   90.00
_cell.angle_gamma   90.00
#
_symmetry.space_group_name_H-M   'P 1'
#
loop_
_entity.id
_entity.type
_entity.pdbx_description
1 polymer ?
#
loop_
_entity_poly.entity_id
_entity_poly.type
_entity_poly.pdbx_seq_one_letter_code
_entity_poly.pdbx_strand_id
1 'polypeptide(L)'
;MEGRGFTHAAIISTMSRRGKFSTFEGLDGTGKSTQMRKLALVLRAAGHKVVETREPGGTATGEKIRHVLLDSATVGLSPLAEMALMFASRAQHIAQVIQPALDHGQIVLCDRFTDSTEAYQGSGRKLGSEAVLKLHHVLCGDLQPDLTILLDSDPAMSLGRARRRNQRASHHASKHAGKHHADENRFEQQTRAFFARVHEGYLAIAAREPQRVVTVDASGTPAQTHRRISDILQRKLRTGISK
;
A
#
# COMPACT_ATOMS: atom_id res chain seq x y z
N MET A 1 -3.28 34.01 46.95
CA MET A 1 -3.41 32.67 46.33
C MET A 1 -4.13 32.88 44.99
N GLU A 2 -3.36 33.06 43.93
CA GLU A 2 -3.92 33.26 42.59
C GLU A 2 -4.04 31.92 41.88
N GLY A 3 -5.28 31.51 41.66
CA GLY A 3 -5.61 30.34 40.84
C GLY A 3 -5.34 30.62 39.34
N ARG A 4 -4.30 30.03 38.78
CA ARG A 4 -4.06 30.06 37.32
C ARG A 4 -5.14 29.23 36.63
N GLY A 5 -6.16 29.90 36.12
CA GLY A 5 -7.14 29.31 35.22
C GLY A 5 -6.46 28.86 33.93
N PHE A 6 -6.38 27.56 33.72
CA PHE A 6 -6.07 27.00 32.42
C PHE A 6 -7.20 27.32 31.44
N THR A 7 -6.97 28.24 30.53
CA THR A 7 -7.96 28.63 29.53
C THR A 7 -8.20 27.50 28.54
N HIS A 8 -9.47 27.21 28.25
CA HIS A 8 -9.93 26.24 27.26
C HIS A 8 -9.22 26.34 25.88
N ALA A 9 -8.69 27.51 25.55
CA ALA A 9 -7.90 27.75 24.34
C ALA A 9 -6.57 26.97 24.29
N ALA A 10 -5.94 26.68 25.47
CA ALA A 10 -4.70 25.90 25.51
C ALA A 10 -4.94 24.39 25.25
N ILE A 11 -6.12 23.88 25.57
CA ILE A 11 -6.48 22.46 25.33
C ILE A 11 -6.81 22.21 23.87
N ILE A 12 -7.38 23.18 23.16
CA ILE A 12 -7.73 23.07 21.74
C ILE A 12 -6.49 23.18 20.85
N SER A 13 -5.43 23.86 21.31
CA SER A 13 -4.15 24.02 20.56
C SER A 13 -3.29 22.76 20.52
N THR A 14 -3.58 21.74 21.33
CA THR A 14 -2.82 20.47 21.39
C THR A 14 -3.52 19.30 20.70
N MET A 15 -4.66 19.49 20.06
CA MET A 15 -5.22 18.50 19.14
C MET A 15 -4.41 18.53 17.83
N SER A 16 -3.27 17.85 17.84
CA SER A 16 -2.49 17.55 16.64
C SER A 16 -3.46 17.01 15.59
N ARG A 17 -3.57 17.70 14.44
CA ARG A 17 -4.34 17.14 13.32
C ARG A 17 -3.67 15.80 12.99
N ARG A 18 -4.43 14.70 13.11
CA ARG A 18 -4.00 13.37 12.69
C ARG A 18 -3.33 13.47 11.32
N GLY A 19 -2.21 12.80 11.15
CA GLY A 19 -1.51 12.69 9.87
C GLY A 19 -2.41 12.11 8.78
N LYS A 20 -1.93 12.13 7.54
CA LYS A 20 -2.65 11.60 6.37
C LYS A 20 -2.09 10.27 5.95
N PHE A 21 -2.98 9.32 5.66
CA PHE A 21 -2.63 7.99 5.21
C PHE A 21 -3.01 7.79 3.75
N SER A 22 -2.02 7.51 2.88
CA SER A 22 -2.28 7.25 1.46
C SER A 22 -1.62 5.95 1.04
N THR A 23 -2.32 5.17 0.21
CA THR A 23 -1.82 3.90 -0.31
C THR A 23 -1.65 3.93 -1.83
N PHE A 24 -0.72 3.13 -2.31
CA PHE A 24 -0.49 2.88 -3.73
C PHE A 24 -0.85 1.43 -4.03
N GLU A 25 -1.81 1.23 -4.93
CA GLU A 25 -2.37 -0.07 -5.26
C GLU A 25 -2.26 -0.38 -6.76
N GLY A 26 -2.48 -1.62 -7.13
CA GLY A 26 -2.41 -2.11 -8.50
C GLY A 26 -1.48 -3.32 -8.67
N LEU A 27 -1.46 -3.91 -9.87
CA LEU A 27 -0.65 -5.09 -10.18
C LEU A 27 0.87 -4.81 -10.06
N ASP A 28 1.66 -5.87 -9.96
CA ASP A 28 3.12 -5.74 -9.99
C ASP A 28 3.57 -5.22 -11.36
N GLY A 29 4.55 -4.32 -11.36
CA GLY A 29 5.05 -3.68 -12.58
C GLY A 29 4.29 -2.42 -13.02
N THR A 30 3.21 -2.00 -12.34
CA THR A 30 2.49 -0.74 -12.64
C THR A 30 3.26 0.52 -12.26
N GLY A 31 4.34 0.40 -11.44
CA GLY A 31 5.19 1.52 -11.07
C GLY A 31 4.89 2.14 -9.70
N LYS A 32 4.11 1.47 -8.83
CA LYS A 32 3.75 1.94 -7.48
C LYS A 32 4.90 2.56 -6.71
N SER A 33 5.95 1.77 -6.45
CA SER A 33 7.10 2.22 -5.65
C SER A 33 7.83 3.42 -6.27
N THR A 34 7.86 3.51 -7.61
CA THR A 34 8.45 4.66 -8.32
C THR A 34 7.62 5.93 -8.10
N GLN A 35 6.30 5.83 -8.21
CA GLN A 35 5.40 6.96 -8.02
C GLN A 35 5.33 7.39 -6.56
N MET A 36 5.32 6.45 -5.63
CA MET A 36 5.35 6.73 -4.20
C MET A 36 6.60 7.52 -3.80
N ARG A 37 7.81 7.09 -4.25
CA ARG A 37 9.06 7.84 -3.99
C ARG A 37 9.03 9.24 -4.58
N LYS A 38 8.53 9.40 -5.82
CA LYS A 38 8.40 10.73 -6.44
C LYS A 38 7.47 11.64 -5.63
N LEU A 39 6.33 11.11 -5.18
CA LEU A 39 5.40 11.85 -4.34
C LEU A 39 6.02 12.21 -2.98
N ALA A 40 6.73 11.28 -2.36
CA ALA A 40 7.43 11.53 -1.09
C ALA A 40 8.43 12.68 -1.21
N LEU A 41 9.20 12.75 -2.30
CA LEU A 41 10.13 13.85 -2.55
C LEU A 41 9.40 15.21 -2.66
N VAL A 42 8.29 15.27 -3.39
CA VAL A 42 7.49 16.49 -3.53
C VAL A 42 6.93 16.95 -2.19
N LEU A 43 6.36 16.02 -1.40
CA LEU A 43 5.79 16.33 -0.09
C LEU A 43 6.86 16.80 0.91
N ARG A 44 8.04 16.15 0.91
CA ARG A 44 9.17 16.60 1.75
C ARG A 44 9.69 17.97 1.35
N ALA A 45 9.78 18.26 0.05
CA ALA A 45 10.14 19.58 -0.45
C ALA A 45 9.12 20.68 -0.05
N ALA A 46 7.86 20.29 0.15
CA ALA A 46 6.81 21.15 0.68
C ALA A 46 6.80 21.25 2.22
N GLY A 47 7.79 20.69 2.92
CA GLY A 47 7.94 20.79 4.37
C GLY A 47 7.21 19.71 5.19
N HIS A 48 6.59 18.72 4.54
CA HIS A 48 5.89 17.64 5.26
C HIS A 48 6.85 16.56 5.76
N LYS A 49 6.57 16.02 6.94
CA LYS A 49 7.21 14.78 7.43
C LYS A 49 6.51 13.59 6.77
N VAL A 50 7.26 12.76 6.05
CA VAL A 50 6.72 11.64 5.26
C VAL A 50 7.38 10.33 5.67
N VAL A 51 6.56 9.35 6.04
CA VAL A 51 6.93 7.96 6.25
C VAL A 51 6.58 7.18 4.97
N GLU A 52 7.60 6.56 4.36
CA GLU A 52 7.40 5.62 3.26
C GLU A 52 7.50 4.20 3.79
N THR A 53 6.51 3.36 3.50
CA THR A 53 6.44 1.98 3.97
C THR A 53 5.76 1.08 2.95
N ARG A 54 5.65 -0.24 3.25
CA ARG A 54 5.05 -1.22 2.34
C ARG A 54 4.42 -2.41 3.07
N GLU A 55 3.52 -3.10 2.42
CA GLU A 55 2.95 -4.37 2.87
C GLU A 55 3.05 -5.47 1.79
N PRO A 56 3.18 -6.76 2.23
CA PRO A 56 3.54 -7.15 3.59
C PRO A 56 4.94 -6.70 3.93
N GLY A 57 5.21 -6.42 5.23
CA GLY A 57 6.52 -5.93 5.69
C GLY A 57 6.42 -4.69 6.58
N GLY A 58 7.42 -3.80 6.46
CA GLY A 58 7.47 -2.51 7.17
C GLY A 58 7.91 -2.59 8.64
N THR A 59 8.06 -3.78 9.21
CA THR A 59 8.57 -4.02 10.57
C THR A 59 9.47 -5.26 10.56
N ALA A 60 10.31 -5.42 11.58
CA ALA A 60 11.19 -6.60 11.67
C ALA A 60 10.42 -7.93 11.62
N THR A 61 9.28 -8.01 12.30
CA THR A 61 8.39 -9.19 12.26
C THR A 61 7.68 -9.30 10.91
N GLY A 62 7.17 -8.17 10.40
CA GLY A 62 6.51 -8.11 9.10
C GLY A 62 7.41 -8.56 7.94
N GLU A 63 8.71 -8.23 7.97
CA GLU A 63 9.66 -8.68 6.97
C GLU A 63 9.89 -10.21 7.02
N LYS A 64 9.88 -10.82 8.20
CA LYS A 64 9.92 -12.29 8.32
C LYS A 64 8.68 -12.95 7.72
N ILE A 65 7.50 -12.37 7.99
CA ILE A 65 6.23 -12.85 7.42
C ILE A 65 6.24 -12.64 5.90
N ARG A 66 6.71 -11.49 5.42
CA ARG A 66 6.90 -11.21 3.99
C ARG A 66 7.72 -12.28 3.30
N HIS A 67 8.81 -12.69 3.93
CA HIS A 67 9.67 -13.75 3.39
C HIS A 67 8.88 -15.05 3.20
N VAL A 68 8.13 -15.50 4.20
CA VAL A 68 7.26 -16.69 4.08
C VAL A 68 6.21 -16.51 2.97
N LEU A 69 5.61 -15.33 2.86
CA LEU A 69 4.55 -15.05 1.89
C LEU A 69 5.03 -14.99 0.44
N LEU A 70 6.23 -14.49 0.19
CA LEU A 70 6.70 -14.17 -1.16
C LEU A 70 7.76 -15.13 -1.69
N ASP A 71 8.42 -15.91 -0.82
CA ASP A 71 9.42 -16.88 -1.24
C ASP A 71 8.79 -17.95 -2.15
N SER A 72 9.36 -18.11 -3.34
CA SER A 72 8.90 -19.13 -4.30
C SER A 72 9.08 -20.56 -3.81
N ALA A 73 9.97 -20.79 -2.85
CA ALA A 73 10.16 -22.09 -2.19
C ALA A 73 9.02 -22.42 -1.19
N THR A 74 8.21 -21.44 -0.78
CA THR A 74 7.05 -21.70 0.08
C THR A 74 5.94 -22.35 -0.74
N VAL A 75 5.83 -23.67 -0.66
CA VAL A 75 4.79 -24.48 -1.32
C VAL A 75 3.68 -24.89 -0.35
N GLY A 76 2.49 -25.14 -0.87
CA GLY A 76 1.37 -25.67 -0.08
C GLY A 76 0.68 -24.69 0.86
N LEU A 77 1.02 -23.40 0.82
CA LEU A 77 0.34 -22.38 1.62
C LEU A 77 -1.11 -22.23 1.17
N SER A 78 -2.06 -22.59 2.04
CA SER A 78 -3.49 -22.48 1.73
C SER A 78 -3.91 -20.99 1.57
N PRO A 79 -4.93 -20.68 0.77
CA PRO A 79 -5.43 -19.32 0.62
C PRO A 79 -5.79 -18.63 1.95
N LEU A 80 -6.37 -19.37 2.90
CA LEU A 80 -6.71 -18.84 4.23
C LEU A 80 -5.45 -18.55 5.07
N ALA A 81 -4.45 -19.42 5.05
CA ALA A 81 -3.18 -19.19 5.74
C ALA A 81 -2.43 -18.00 5.13
N GLU A 82 -2.44 -17.87 3.78
CA GLU A 82 -1.88 -16.73 3.08
C GLU A 82 -2.55 -15.42 3.55
N MET A 83 -3.88 -15.37 3.59
CA MET A 83 -4.64 -14.23 4.06
C MET A 83 -4.37 -13.91 5.54
N ALA A 84 -4.32 -14.91 6.40
CA ALA A 84 -4.03 -14.73 7.83
C ALA A 84 -2.64 -14.13 8.06
N LEU A 85 -1.62 -14.57 7.34
CA LEU A 85 -0.27 -14.00 7.39
C LEU A 85 -0.22 -12.56 6.89
N MET A 86 -1.00 -12.21 5.84
CA MET A 86 -1.12 -10.82 5.39
C MET A 86 -1.66 -9.93 6.52
N PHE A 87 -2.68 -10.37 7.22
CA PHE A 87 -3.26 -9.61 8.33
C PHE A 87 -2.37 -9.58 9.58
N ALA A 88 -1.65 -10.65 9.89
CA ALA A 88 -0.67 -10.66 10.97
C ALA A 88 0.45 -9.63 10.73
N SER A 89 0.98 -9.57 9.50
CA SER A 89 1.96 -8.55 9.11
C SER A 89 1.38 -7.15 9.22
N ARG A 90 0.15 -6.94 8.75
CA ARG A 90 -0.53 -5.63 8.78
C ARG A 90 -0.82 -5.16 10.18
N ALA A 91 -1.35 -5.99 11.07
CA ALA A 91 -1.63 -5.63 12.45
C ALA A 91 -0.36 -5.13 13.17
N GLN A 92 0.76 -5.83 12.97
CA GLN A 92 2.05 -5.42 13.51
C GLN A 92 2.54 -4.11 12.89
N HIS A 93 2.34 -3.92 11.58
CA HIS A 93 2.73 -2.72 10.85
C HIS A 93 1.92 -1.49 11.29
N ILE A 94 0.60 -1.64 11.46
CA ILE A 94 -0.26 -0.57 11.98
C ILE A 94 0.22 -0.14 13.37
N ALA A 95 0.42 -1.09 14.28
CA ALA A 95 0.78 -0.80 15.66
C ALA A 95 2.16 -0.12 15.81
N GLN A 96 3.15 -0.54 14.99
CA GLN A 96 4.54 -0.06 15.16
C GLN A 96 4.93 1.12 14.26
N VAL A 97 4.26 1.30 13.12
CA VAL A 97 4.69 2.29 12.12
C VAL A 97 3.56 3.23 11.73
N ILE A 98 2.41 2.71 11.26
CA ILE A 98 1.39 3.56 10.66
C ILE A 98 0.73 4.43 11.71
N GLN A 99 0.15 3.82 12.77
CA GLN A 99 -0.57 4.56 13.79
C GLN A 99 0.32 5.59 14.51
N PRO A 100 1.53 5.25 14.98
CA PRO A 100 2.42 6.24 15.59
C PRO A 100 2.77 7.42 14.68
N ALA A 101 3.00 7.16 13.38
CA ALA A 101 3.28 8.23 12.43
C ALA A 101 2.06 9.16 12.24
N LEU A 102 0.86 8.60 12.16
CA LEU A 102 -0.39 9.37 12.05
C LEU A 102 -0.65 10.20 13.30
N ASP A 103 -0.41 9.65 14.48
CA ASP A 103 -0.58 10.35 15.77
C ASP A 103 0.40 11.54 15.91
N HIS A 104 1.58 11.43 15.26
CA HIS A 104 2.54 12.53 15.18
C HIS A 104 2.28 13.51 14.02
N GLY A 105 1.13 13.44 13.36
CA GLY A 105 0.75 14.33 12.27
C GLY A 105 1.55 14.13 10.98
N GLN A 106 2.22 12.98 10.81
CA GLN A 106 3.03 12.68 9.62
C GLN A 106 2.15 12.16 8.48
N ILE A 107 2.64 12.30 7.24
CA ILE A 107 2.03 11.68 6.07
C ILE A 107 2.63 10.28 5.92
N VAL A 108 1.78 9.27 5.90
CA VAL A 108 2.17 7.88 5.62
C VAL A 108 1.83 7.55 4.17
N LEU A 109 2.83 7.13 3.40
CA LEU A 109 2.68 6.57 2.06
C LEU A 109 3.03 5.08 2.13
N CYS A 110 2.08 4.21 1.78
CA CYS A 110 2.25 2.77 1.85
C CYS A 110 2.09 2.12 0.46
N ASP A 111 3.08 1.32 0.06
CA ASP A 111 2.97 0.44 -1.12
C ASP A 111 2.19 -0.80 -0.71
N ARG A 112 0.92 -0.85 -1.06
CA ARG A 112 -0.12 -1.82 -0.72
C ARG A 112 -0.67 -1.69 0.71
N PHE A 113 -1.96 -2.02 0.84
CA PHE A 113 -2.67 -2.16 2.12
C PHE A 113 -3.83 -3.15 1.97
N THR A 114 -4.95 -2.96 2.65
CA THR A 114 -6.08 -3.89 2.65
C THR A 114 -6.68 -4.13 1.26
N ASP A 115 -6.70 -3.11 0.38
CA ASP A 115 -7.19 -3.24 -0.99
C ASP A 115 -6.40 -4.30 -1.78
N SER A 116 -5.08 -4.42 -1.56
CA SER A 116 -4.29 -5.53 -2.12
C SER A 116 -4.76 -6.89 -1.61
N THR A 117 -5.07 -7.04 -0.32
CA THR A 117 -5.57 -8.32 0.22
C THR A 117 -6.94 -8.65 -0.35
N GLU A 118 -7.83 -7.66 -0.48
CA GLU A 118 -9.14 -7.86 -1.08
C GLU A 118 -9.02 -8.27 -2.56
N ALA A 119 -8.13 -7.64 -3.33
CA ALA A 119 -7.90 -7.99 -4.72
C ALA A 119 -7.23 -9.37 -4.88
N TYR A 120 -6.15 -9.66 -4.13
CA TYR A 120 -5.36 -10.88 -4.30
C TYR A 120 -5.99 -12.09 -3.61
N GLN A 121 -6.34 -11.99 -2.32
CA GLN A 121 -6.91 -13.10 -1.58
C GLN A 121 -8.43 -13.17 -1.76
N GLY A 122 -9.12 -12.03 -1.71
CA GLY A 122 -10.57 -11.97 -1.91
C GLY A 122 -10.96 -12.41 -3.32
N SER A 123 -10.51 -11.72 -4.35
CA SER A 123 -10.86 -11.98 -5.75
C SER A 123 -9.95 -13.04 -6.38
N GLY A 124 -8.62 -12.88 -6.32
CA GLY A 124 -7.64 -13.77 -6.92
C GLY A 124 -7.74 -15.19 -6.41
N ARG A 125 -7.72 -15.40 -5.10
CA ARG A 125 -7.89 -16.71 -4.41
C ARG A 125 -9.35 -17.11 -4.22
N LYS A 126 -10.31 -16.26 -4.58
CA LYS A 126 -11.77 -16.51 -4.47
C LYS A 126 -12.26 -16.69 -3.03
N LEU A 127 -11.61 -16.06 -2.04
CA LEU A 127 -12.09 -16.08 -0.65
C LEU A 127 -13.26 -15.11 -0.40
N GLY A 128 -13.50 -14.18 -1.33
CA GLY A 128 -14.54 -13.15 -1.22
C GLY A 128 -14.10 -11.91 -0.44
N SER A 129 -14.65 -10.75 -0.81
CA SER A 129 -14.37 -9.46 -0.14
C SER A 129 -14.86 -9.45 1.30
N GLU A 130 -16.00 -10.08 1.59
CA GLU A 130 -16.59 -10.10 2.93
C GLU A 130 -15.64 -10.70 3.98
N ALA A 131 -14.98 -11.83 3.66
CA ALA A 131 -14.02 -12.47 4.56
C ALA A 131 -12.83 -11.55 4.85
N VAL A 132 -12.32 -10.85 3.81
CA VAL A 132 -11.21 -9.90 3.95
C VAL A 132 -11.60 -8.72 4.83
N LEU A 133 -12.77 -8.11 4.59
CA LEU A 133 -13.23 -6.94 5.34
C LEU A 133 -13.56 -7.26 6.79
N LYS A 134 -14.12 -8.45 7.08
CA LYS A 134 -14.30 -8.93 8.46
C LYS A 134 -12.99 -9.07 9.22
N LEU A 135 -11.97 -9.68 8.59
CA LEU A 135 -10.64 -9.79 9.22
C LEU A 135 -9.97 -8.43 9.38
N HIS A 136 -10.15 -7.54 8.43
CA HIS A 136 -9.65 -6.16 8.56
C HIS A 136 -10.25 -5.47 9.78
N HIS A 137 -11.57 -5.51 9.93
CA HIS A 137 -12.27 -4.93 11.08
C HIS A 137 -11.75 -5.49 12.41
N VAL A 138 -11.63 -6.81 12.54
CA VAL A 138 -11.20 -7.48 13.78
C VAL A 138 -9.74 -7.22 14.12
N LEU A 139 -8.83 -7.28 13.13
CA LEU A 139 -7.38 -7.28 13.37
C LEU A 139 -6.72 -5.92 13.16
N CYS A 140 -7.35 -5.02 12.42
CA CYS A 140 -6.79 -3.73 12.04
C CYS A 140 -7.67 -2.54 12.47
N GLY A 141 -8.80 -2.81 13.13
CA GLY A 141 -9.81 -1.79 13.42
C GLY A 141 -10.39 -1.23 12.13
N ASP A 142 -10.86 0.00 12.21
CA ASP A 142 -11.44 0.69 11.05
C ASP A 142 -10.45 1.63 10.35
N LEU A 143 -9.14 1.34 10.46
CA LEU A 143 -8.12 2.14 9.81
C LEU A 143 -8.23 2.00 8.29
N GLN A 144 -8.66 3.06 7.64
CA GLN A 144 -8.73 3.16 6.17
C GLN A 144 -7.80 4.27 5.68
N PRO A 145 -7.22 4.12 4.47
CA PRO A 145 -6.50 5.21 3.83
C PRO A 145 -7.42 6.41 3.56
N ASP A 146 -6.90 7.62 3.79
CA ASP A 146 -7.58 8.85 3.37
C ASP A 146 -7.64 8.94 1.83
N LEU A 147 -6.67 8.32 1.14
CA LEU A 147 -6.59 8.25 -0.32
C LEU A 147 -5.88 6.97 -0.76
N THR A 148 -6.48 6.24 -1.68
CA THR A 148 -5.83 5.16 -2.42
C THR A 148 -5.59 5.59 -3.86
N ILE A 149 -4.35 5.48 -4.33
CA ILE A 149 -3.96 5.70 -5.72
C ILE A 149 -3.84 4.32 -6.38
N LEU A 150 -4.86 3.94 -7.12
CA LEU A 150 -4.86 2.70 -7.90
C LEU A 150 -4.17 2.95 -9.25
N LEU A 151 -2.98 2.40 -9.42
CA LEU A 151 -2.27 2.45 -10.70
C LEU A 151 -2.79 1.33 -11.60
N ASP A 152 -3.54 1.72 -12.62
CA ASP A 152 -4.14 0.80 -13.58
C ASP A 152 -3.35 0.77 -14.88
N SER A 153 -3.09 -0.42 -15.39
CA SER A 153 -2.54 -0.67 -16.71
C SER A 153 -2.84 -2.10 -17.13
N ASP A 154 -2.74 -2.38 -18.42
CA ASP A 154 -2.95 -3.71 -18.94
C ASP A 154 -2.20 -4.79 -18.14
N PRO A 155 -2.88 -5.86 -17.67
CA PRO A 155 -2.26 -6.89 -16.84
C PRO A 155 -1.07 -7.58 -17.50
N ALA A 156 -1.11 -7.84 -18.81
CA ALA A 156 -0.01 -8.51 -19.51
C ALA A 156 1.24 -7.62 -19.60
N MET A 157 1.04 -6.31 -19.82
CA MET A 157 2.13 -5.32 -19.79
C MET A 157 2.76 -5.21 -18.39
N SER A 158 1.93 -5.13 -17.36
CA SER A 158 2.38 -5.00 -15.97
C SER A 158 3.20 -6.20 -15.55
N LEU A 159 2.70 -7.41 -15.76
CA LEU A 159 3.42 -8.66 -15.47
C LEU A 159 4.71 -8.79 -16.28
N GLY A 160 4.71 -8.37 -17.54
CA GLY A 160 5.92 -8.34 -18.35
C GLY A 160 7.00 -7.40 -17.80
N ARG A 161 6.60 -6.24 -17.25
CA ARG A 161 7.52 -5.31 -16.57
C ARG A 161 8.07 -5.90 -15.25
N ALA A 162 7.21 -6.55 -14.45
CA ALA A 162 7.61 -7.19 -13.20
C ALA A 162 8.64 -8.30 -13.46
N ARG A 163 8.36 -9.21 -14.37
CA ARG A 163 9.27 -10.30 -14.76
C ARG A 163 10.64 -9.79 -15.23
N ARG A 164 10.67 -8.78 -16.10
CA ARG A 164 11.93 -8.17 -16.55
C ARG A 164 12.74 -7.54 -15.42
N ARG A 165 12.06 -6.89 -14.47
CA ARG A 165 12.72 -6.32 -13.28
C ARG A 165 13.39 -7.41 -12.46
N ASN A 166 12.68 -8.51 -12.19
CA ASN A 166 13.18 -9.61 -11.36
C ASN A 166 14.32 -10.38 -12.04
N GLN A 167 14.25 -10.61 -13.34
CA GLN A 167 15.36 -11.19 -14.11
C GLN A 167 16.64 -10.34 -14.02
N ARG A 168 16.51 -9.01 -14.09
CA ARG A 168 17.67 -8.12 -13.91
C ARG A 168 18.24 -8.18 -12.48
N ALA A 169 17.37 -8.24 -11.47
CA ALA A 169 17.79 -8.37 -10.07
C ALA A 169 18.52 -9.69 -9.81
N SER A 170 18.03 -10.81 -10.34
CA SER A 170 18.67 -12.12 -10.24
C SER A 170 20.05 -12.15 -10.93
N HIS A 171 20.18 -11.52 -12.11
CA HIS A 171 21.47 -11.41 -12.79
C HIS A 171 22.51 -10.56 -12.03
N HIS A 172 22.06 -9.55 -11.29
CA HIS A 172 22.98 -8.75 -10.45
C HIS A 172 23.34 -9.49 -9.15
N ALA A 173 22.43 -10.23 -8.56
CA ALA A 173 22.68 -11.02 -7.34
C ALA A 173 23.67 -12.18 -7.59
N SER A 174 23.59 -12.85 -8.75
CA SER A 174 24.50 -13.95 -9.09
C SER A 174 25.96 -13.51 -9.30
N LYS A 175 26.21 -12.22 -9.59
CA LYS A 175 27.57 -11.67 -9.71
C LYS A 175 28.23 -11.32 -8.36
N HIS A 176 27.48 -11.30 -7.28
CA HIS A 176 27.95 -10.98 -5.92
C HIS A 176 27.61 -12.17 -5.00
N ALA A 177 28.26 -13.32 -5.23
CA ALA A 177 28.09 -14.56 -4.48
C ALA A 177 28.25 -14.32 -2.96
N GLY A 178 27.18 -14.55 -2.18
CA GLY A 178 27.31 -14.59 -0.73
C GLY A 178 26.03 -14.46 0.10
N LYS A 179 24.88 -14.07 -0.44
CA LYS A 179 23.63 -14.06 0.32
C LYS A 179 22.51 -14.64 -0.53
N HIS A 180 21.85 -15.71 -0.02
CA HIS A 180 20.59 -16.18 -0.53
C HIS A 180 19.57 -15.04 -0.40
N HIS A 181 19.43 -14.22 -1.44
CA HIS A 181 18.26 -13.39 -1.59
C HIS A 181 17.11 -14.34 -1.92
N ALA A 182 16.17 -14.51 -1.00
CA ALA A 182 14.94 -15.20 -1.25
C ALA A 182 14.31 -14.68 -2.52
N ASP A 183 13.88 -15.58 -3.37
CA ASP A 183 13.19 -15.27 -4.60
C ASP A 183 11.74 -14.88 -4.28
N GLU A 184 11.46 -13.59 -4.17
CA GLU A 184 10.13 -13.04 -3.86
C GLU A 184 9.14 -13.15 -5.05
N ASN A 185 9.18 -14.22 -5.82
CA ASN A 185 8.41 -14.38 -7.08
C ASN A 185 7.17 -15.28 -6.96
N ARG A 186 6.80 -15.73 -5.76
CA ARG A 186 5.69 -16.70 -5.57
C ARG A 186 4.37 -16.25 -6.22
N PHE A 187 4.03 -14.97 -6.14
CA PHE A 187 2.82 -14.45 -6.81
C PHE A 187 2.99 -14.34 -8.33
N GLU A 188 4.18 -14.01 -8.83
CA GLU A 188 4.42 -13.88 -10.27
C GLU A 188 4.31 -15.21 -11.04
N GLN A 189 4.37 -16.35 -10.33
CA GLN A 189 4.14 -17.68 -10.87
C GLN A 189 2.64 -17.99 -11.08
N GLN A 190 1.74 -17.14 -10.61
CA GLN A 190 0.29 -17.35 -10.77
C GLN A 190 -0.15 -17.23 -12.23
N THR A 191 -1.30 -17.82 -12.52
CA THR A 191 -1.87 -17.86 -13.88
C THR A 191 -2.39 -16.49 -14.34
N ARG A 192 -2.53 -16.30 -15.64
CA ARG A 192 -3.17 -15.11 -16.22
C ARG A 192 -4.60 -14.93 -15.68
N ALA A 193 -5.35 -16.02 -15.51
CA ALA A 193 -6.71 -15.99 -14.96
C ALA A 193 -6.75 -15.50 -13.50
N PHE A 194 -5.72 -15.81 -12.71
CA PHE A 194 -5.58 -15.25 -11.37
C PHE A 194 -5.41 -13.72 -11.42
N PHE A 195 -4.49 -13.22 -12.25
CA PHE A 195 -4.25 -11.78 -12.36
C PHE A 195 -5.42 -11.02 -12.99
N ALA A 196 -6.19 -11.64 -13.89
CA ALA A 196 -7.43 -11.05 -14.39
C ALA A 196 -8.42 -10.81 -13.23
N ARG A 197 -8.65 -11.82 -12.38
CA ARG A 197 -9.51 -11.65 -11.19
C ARG A 197 -8.98 -10.62 -10.19
N VAL A 198 -7.66 -10.53 -9.99
CA VAL A 198 -7.05 -9.51 -9.14
C VAL A 198 -7.31 -8.11 -9.70
N HIS A 199 -7.13 -7.93 -11.01
CA HIS A 199 -7.40 -6.67 -11.69
C HIS A 199 -8.89 -6.27 -11.58
N GLU A 200 -9.81 -7.19 -11.88
CA GLU A 200 -11.25 -7.01 -11.70
C GLU A 200 -11.60 -6.65 -10.25
N GLY A 201 -10.95 -7.30 -9.27
CA GLY A 201 -11.10 -6.98 -7.85
C GLY A 201 -10.74 -5.54 -7.52
N TYR A 202 -9.61 -5.04 -8.03
CA TYR A 202 -9.24 -3.63 -7.85
C TYR A 202 -10.25 -2.67 -8.48
N LEU A 203 -10.74 -2.96 -9.67
CA LEU A 203 -11.76 -2.13 -10.33
C LEU A 203 -13.08 -2.13 -9.55
N ALA A 204 -13.48 -3.28 -9.01
CA ALA A 204 -14.67 -3.38 -8.16
C ALA A 204 -14.52 -2.56 -6.87
N ILE A 205 -13.34 -2.56 -6.22
CA ILE A 205 -13.05 -1.71 -5.06
C ILE A 205 -13.14 -0.23 -5.44
N ALA A 206 -12.53 0.16 -6.55
CA ALA A 206 -12.57 1.55 -7.02
C ALA A 206 -14.00 2.03 -7.33
N ALA A 207 -14.82 1.17 -7.93
CA ALA A 207 -16.23 1.46 -8.21
C ALA A 207 -17.07 1.57 -6.91
N ARG A 208 -16.79 0.75 -5.91
CA ARG A 208 -17.47 0.76 -4.61
C ARG A 208 -17.10 1.97 -3.75
N GLU A 209 -15.84 2.43 -3.85
CA GLU A 209 -15.27 3.46 -2.95
C GLU A 209 -14.66 4.66 -3.71
N PRO A 210 -15.41 5.33 -4.60
CA PRO A 210 -14.88 6.38 -5.48
C PRO A 210 -14.42 7.63 -4.72
N GLN A 211 -14.88 7.84 -3.48
CA GLN A 211 -14.44 8.95 -2.63
C GLN A 211 -13.01 8.77 -2.12
N ARG A 212 -12.61 7.53 -1.87
CA ARG A 212 -11.30 7.16 -1.33
C ARG A 212 -10.34 6.68 -2.42
N VAL A 213 -10.80 5.88 -3.37
CA VAL A 213 -9.97 5.24 -4.39
C VAL A 213 -10.01 6.04 -5.69
N VAL A 214 -8.84 6.41 -6.18
CA VAL A 214 -8.69 7.11 -7.47
C VAL A 214 -7.85 6.28 -8.41
N THR A 215 -8.44 5.90 -9.54
CA THR A 215 -7.76 5.16 -10.60
C THR A 215 -6.92 6.10 -11.47
N VAL A 216 -5.68 5.73 -11.68
CA VAL A 216 -4.69 6.46 -12.50
C VAL A 216 -4.17 5.54 -13.60
N ASP A 217 -4.39 5.91 -14.85
CA ASP A 217 -3.78 5.21 -15.98
C ASP A 217 -2.24 5.27 -15.90
N ALA A 218 -1.63 4.10 -15.75
CA ALA A 218 -0.18 3.88 -15.64
C ALA A 218 0.43 3.24 -16.90
N SER A 219 -0.26 3.31 -18.03
CA SER A 219 0.24 2.79 -19.32
C SER A 219 1.40 3.62 -19.89
N GLY A 220 1.44 4.91 -19.55
CA GLY A 220 2.42 5.88 -20.02
C GLY A 220 3.79 5.80 -19.35
N THR A 221 4.61 6.82 -19.62
CA THR A 221 5.92 6.99 -18.96
C THR A 221 5.78 7.31 -17.47
N PRO A 222 6.81 7.05 -16.64
CA PRO A 222 6.78 7.41 -15.23
C PRO A 222 6.51 8.91 -14.98
N ALA A 223 6.94 9.79 -15.88
CA ALA A 223 6.70 11.23 -15.77
C ALA A 223 5.23 11.60 -16.05
N GLN A 224 4.62 10.98 -17.04
CA GLN A 224 3.19 11.17 -17.36
C GLN A 224 2.30 10.68 -16.21
N THR A 225 2.56 9.48 -15.70
CA THR A 225 1.84 8.93 -14.55
C THR A 225 1.99 9.85 -13.32
N HIS A 226 3.18 10.36 -13.07
CA HIS A 226 3.41 11.29 -11.94
C HIS A 226 2.64 12.59 -12.08
N ARG A 227 2.55 13.18 -13.27
CA ARG A 227 1.70 14.37 -13.51
C ARG A 227 0.25 14.09 -13.17
N ARG A 228 -0.31 12.97 -13.67
CA ARG A 228 -1.70 12.58 -13.36
C ARG A 228 -1.95 12.47 -11.86
N ILE A 229 -1.03 11.86 -11.11
CA ILE A 229 -1.11 11.77 -9.65
C ILE A 229 -1.08 13.16 -9.02
N SER A 230 -0.16 14.02 -9.44
CA SER A 230 -0.03 15.39 -8.92
C SER A 230 -1.29 16.23 -9.15
N ASP A 231 -1.91 16.12 -10.32
CA ASP A 231 -3.16 16.80 -10.66
C ASP A 231 -4.33 16.36 -9.77
N ILE A 232 -4.39 15.07 -9.44
CA ILE A 232 -5.40 14.49 -8.53
C ILE A 232 -5.22 15.05 -7.11
N LEU A 233 -3.99 15.04 -6.61
CA LEU A 233 -3.68 15.55 -5.28
C LEU A 233 -4.00 17.03 -5.16
N GLN A 234 -3.64 17.84 -6.16
CA GLN A 234 -3.97 19.28 -6.17
C GLN A 234 -5.47 19.50 -6.15
N ARG A 235 -6.25 18.72 -6.90
CA ARG A 235 -7.72 18.82 -6.89
C ARG A 235 -8.29 18.45 -5.52
N LYS A 236 -7.86 17.34 -4.92
CA LYS A 236 -8.33 16.90 -3.59
C LYS A 236 -7.94 17.87 -2.47
N LEU A 237 -6.77 18.50 -2.54
CA LEU A 237 -6.37 19.55 -1.62
C LEU A 237 -7.26 20.82 -1.76
N ARG A 238 -7.62 21.21 -2.97
CA ARG A 238 -8.52 22.36 -3.20
C ARG A 238 -9.94 22.10 -2.70
N THR A 239 -10.45 20.89 -2.88
CA THR A 239 -11.80 20.50 -2.39
C THR A 239 -11.86 20.24 -0.89
N GLY A 240 -10.75 19.95 -0.23
CA GLY A 240 -10.67 19.73 1.22
C GLY A 240 -10.49 21.02 2.05
N ILE A 241 -10.30 22.17 1.42
CA ILE A 241 -10.18 23.49 2.09
C ILE A 241 -11.56 24.15 2.30
N SER A 242 -12.64 23.55 1.76
CA SER A 242 -14.00 24.09 1.85
C SER A 242 -14.91 23.28 2.77
N LYS A 243 -14.40 22.81 3.93
CA LYS A 243 -15.26 22.31 5.02
C LYS A 243 -14.63 22.60 6.38
#